data_c572b097c052549505044b2a18da8128
#
_entry.id   c572b097c052549505044b2a18da8128
#
_cell.length_a   1.000
_cell.length_b   1.000
_cell.length_c   1.000
_cell.angle_alpha   90.00
_cell.angle_beta   90.00
_cell.angle_gamma   90.00
#
_symmetry.space_group_name_H-M   'P 1'
#
loop_
_entity.id
_entity.type
_entity.pdbx_description
1 polymer ?
#
loop_
_entity_poly.entity_id
_entity_poly.type
_entity_poly.pdbx_seq_one_letter_code
_entity_poly.pdbx_strand_id
1 'polypeptide(L)'
;MKLKKNIIKSALIGLLGACTFSSCSDFLEIEPLELIVLDKFWNEEADVENVVAGCYSAMQSQNVIDRMMAWGEFRSDNVVGGTNVENQKDLYNIFKENINASNSFTTWVDFYNIINRCNTVLHFAPSVAEKDPNYTESELRATKAEVSALRDLMYFYLIRTFRDVPYTTVAYLDDNQTMDLPATKFEDVLDSLILDLESVQNDAVKKYPVTKEYYQRGRITQDAIHAMLAEMYLWKQDYASAVRYADMVIDAKTVDYQNELDKMGSRVSVTDRMIDGYPIITDGSATGSTYGNAFEAIFGRGNSRESIFELIFMNNNNMPSNGAVSSRYGNDRTFPGSVKVADFIGTDVPDEVYDVFLSKYDTRYWENVQALSKTLYGINKYAYQSVLIDMTKAELKSDAVSYASAYAQDYCHANWIIYRLTDVMLMKAEALVEMASNNDSTDVGKQQNDTLYKQAFAIINAISKRSNCSTGSKELDYSKFNTKSQMQELVLAERQRELMFEGKRWYDLVRRSRRDGNTNFLVGVVSRKGSSGGTAISSKLSRMDAIYWPYNNDEIKVNKNLVQNPAFSSGENDSYERTGK
;
A
#
# COMPACT_ATOMS: atom_id res chain seq x y z
N MET A 1 -91.18 -9.86 -31.92
CA MET A 1 -90.23 -10.56 -30.99
C MET A 1 -88.75 -10.65 -31.50
N LYS A 2 -88.50 -10.52 -32.81
CA LYS A 2 -87.10 -10.57 -33.36
C LYS A 2 -86.30 -9.28 -33.17
N LEU A 3 -86.89 -8.08 -33.11
CA LEU A 3 -86.21 -6.82 -33.00
C LEU A 3 -85.58 -6.56 -31.61
N LYS A 4 -86.27 -6.99 -30.52
CA LYS A 4 -85.80 -6.86 -29.15
C LYS A 4 -84.56 -7.77 -28.85
N LYS A 5 -84.45 -8.93 -29.52
CA LYS A 5 -83.33 -9.85 -29.34
C LYS A 5 -82.00 -9.31 -29.97
N ASN A 6 -82.10 -8.52 -31.04
CA ASN A 6 -80.96 -7.97 -31.71
C ASN A 6 -80.38 -6.75 -30.97
N ILE A 7 -81.24 -5.94 -30.33
CA ILE A 7 -80.78 -4.79 -29.51
C ILE A 7 -80.05 -5.26 -28.27
N ILE A 8 -80.54 -6.35 -27.62
CA ILE A 8 -79.92 -6.93 -26.43
C ILE A 8 -78.56 -7.57 -26.80
N LYS A 9 -78.40 -8.21 -27.97
CA LYS A 9 -77.14 -8.75 -28.46
C LYS A 9 -76.12 -7.65 -28.81
N SER A 10 -76.58 -6.57 -29.42
CA SER A 10 -75.69 -5.42 -29.73
C SER A 10 -75.25 -4.65 -28.48
N ALA A 11 -76.13 -4.55 -27.46
CA ALA A 11 -75.77 -3.95 -26.17
C ALA A 11 -74.77 -4.84 -25.36
N LEU A 12 -74.92 -6.17 -25.45
CA LEU A 12 -74.04 -7.11 -24.77
C LEU A 12 -72.65 -7.14 -25.43
N ILE A 13 -72.54 -7.00 -26.77
CA ILE A 13 -71.30 -6.91 -27.50
C ILE A 13 -70.63 -5.56 -27.24
N GLY A 14 -71.33 -4.46 -27.12
CA GLY A 14 -70.85 -3.14 -26.75
C GLY A 14 -70.29 -3.11 -25.30
N LEU A 15 -70.92 -3.83 -24.36
CA LEU A 15 -70.47 -3.92 -22.97
C LEU A 15 -69.23 -4.81 -22.82
N LEU A 16 -69.08 -5.88 -23.62
CA LEU A 16 -67.87 -6.70 -23.64
C LEU A 16 -66.64 -5.97 -24.33
N GLY A 17 -66.89 -5.06 -25.26
CA GLY A 17 -65.88 -4.25 -25.91
C GLY A 17 -65.34 -3.11 -25.03
N ALA A 18 -66.11 -2.66 -24.03
CA ALA A 18 -65.68 -1.57 -23.14
C ALA A 18 -64.82 -2.05 -21.94
N CYS A 19 -64.77 -3.35 -21.67
CA CYS A 19 -63.96 -3.93 -20.57
C CYS A 19 -62.54 -4.35 -21.00
N THR A 20 -62.15 -4.14 -22.28
CA THR A 20 -60.82 -4.57 -22.77
C THR A 20 -59.80 -3.45 -22.90
N PHE A 21 -60.09 -2.23 -22.42
CA PHE A 21 -59.16 -1.09 -22.47
C PHE A 21 -58.67 -0.60 -21.10
N SER A 22 -58.89 -1.32 -20.02
CA SER A 22 -58.12 -1.14 -18.80
C SER A 22 -56.91 -2.09 -18.85
N SER A 23 -56.00 -1.85 -19.80
CA SER A 23 -54.66 -2.40 -19.76
C SER A 23 -53.96 -1.73 -18.58
N CYS A 24 -53.76 -2.47 -17.50
CA CYS A 24 -52.75 -2.10 -16.50
C CYS A 24 -51.42 -2.00 -17.26
N SER A 25 -50.90 -0.81 -17.45
CA SER A 25 -49.56 -0.56 -18.04
C SER A 25 -48.47 -1.23 -17.20
N ASP A 26 -48.73 -1.49 -15.93
CA ASP A 26 -47.79 -2.09 -14.99
C ASP A 26 -47.61 -3.62 -15.14
N PHE A 27 -48.41 -4.29 -15.99
CA PHE A 27 -48.31 -5.75 -16.16
C PHE A 27 -47.33 -6.16 -17.30
N LEU A 28 -46.80 -5.22 -18.07
CA LEU A 28 -45.92 -5.48 -19.21
C LEU A 28 -44.48 -5.01 -19.00
N GLU A 29 -44.16 -4.39 -17.87
CA GLU A 29 -42.77 -4.26 -17.44
C GLU A 29 -42.34 -5.54 -16.73
N ILE A 30 -42.02 -6.57 -17.51
CA ILE A 30 -41.23 -7.69 -17.02
C ILE A 30 -39.83 -7.16 -16.78
N GLU A 31 -39.62 -6.63 -15.57
CA GLU A 31 -38.25 -6.42 -15.11
C GLU A 31 -37.55 -7.78 -15.14
N PRO A 32 -36.39 -7.93 -15.78
CA PRO A 32 -35.65 -9.17 -15.72
C PRO A 32 -35.36 -9.48 -14.25
N LEU A 33 -35.86 -10.62 -13.75
CA LEU A 33 -35.70 -11.08 -12.35
C LEU A 33 -34.21 -11.22 -11.93
N GLU A 34 -33.29 -11.05 -12.86
CA GLU A 34 -31.84 -11.16 -12.66
C GLU A 34 -31.09 -9.82 -12.66
N LEU A 35 -31.74 -8.71 -13.01
CA LEU A 35 -31.15 -7.38 -12.94
C LEU A 35 -31.71 -6.67 -11.70
N ILE A 36 -30.89 -6.61 -10.64
CA ILE A 36 -31.11 -5.64 -9.57
C ILE A 36 -30.98 -4.27 -10.23
N VAL A 37 -32.11 -3.56 -10.40
CA VAL A 37 -32.06 -2.17 -10.87
C VAL A 37 -31.29 -1.38 -9.83
N LEU A 38 -30.19 -0.76 -10.23
CA LEU A 38 -29.25 -0.09 -9.33
C LEU A 38 -29.96 0.86 -8.34
N ASP A 39 -30.98 1.59 -8.81
CA ASP A 39 -31.78 2.50 -7.99
C ASP A 39 -32.66 1.79 -6.94
N LYS A 40 -32.98 0.51 -7.11
CA LYS A 40 -33.76 -0.29 -6.17
C LYS A 40 -32.91 -1.02 -5.14
N PHE A 41 -31.60 -1.04 -5.33
CA PHE A 41 -30.65 -1.68 -4.42
C PHE A 41 -30.41 -0.84 -3.16
N TRP A 42 -30.33 0.48 -3.27
CA TRP A 42 -29.89 1.39 -2.23
C TRP A 42 -31.05 1.85 -1.33
N ASN A 43 -31.35 1.11 -0.25
CA ASN A 43 -32.50 1.37 0.63
C ASN A 43 -32.13 1.56 2.09
N GLU A 44 -31.17 0.81 2.62
CA GLU A 44 -30.82 0.79 4.04
C GLU A 44 -29.29 0.81 4.26
N GLU A 45 -28.84 1.13 5.47
CA GLU A 45 -27.42 1.16 5.86
C GLU A 45 -26.68 -0.11 5.46
N ALA A 46 -27.31 -1.28 5.60
CA ALA A 46 -26.72 -2.56 5.25
C ALA A 46 -26.33 -2.66 3.76
N ASP A 47 -27.08 -2.02 2.86
CA ASP A 47 -26.77 -1.99 1.43
C ASP A 47 -25.49 -1.20 1.18
N VAL A 48 -25.34 -0.05 1.86
CA VAL A 48 -24.13 0.78 1.80
C VAL A 48 -22.93 0.00 2.34
N GLU A 49 -23.07 -0.61 3.52
CA GLU A 49 -22.01 -1.39 4.17
C GLU A 49 -21.56 -2.60 3.32
N ASN A 50 -22.49 -3.26 2.64
CA ASN A 50 -22.19 -4.36 1.72
C ASN A 50 -21.31 -3.91 0.54
N VAL A 51 -21.55 -2.73 -0.03
CA VAL A 51 -20.71 -2.20 -1.13
C VAL A 51 -19.38 -1.71 -0.60
N VAL A 52 -19.33 -1.09 0.59
CA VAL A 52 -18.07 -0.73 1.27
C VAL A 52 -17.21 -1.98 1.51
N ALA A 53 -17.80 -3.06 2.05
CA ALA A 53 -17.11 -4.34 2.21
C ALA A 53 -16.63 -4.90 0.85
N GLY A 54 -17.38 -4.68 -0.23
CA GLY A 54 -17.01 -5.00 -1.59
C GLY A 54 -15.78 -4.22 -2.09
N CYS A 55 -15.57 -2.97 -1.63
CA CYS A 55 -14.36 -2.21 -1.93
C CYS A 55 -13.12 -2.86 -1.29
N TYR A 56 -13.19 -3.24 -0.02
CA TYR A 56 -12.10 -3.95 0.68
C TYR A 56 -11.82 -5.32 0.06
N SER A 57 -12.87 -6.08 -0.25
CA SER A 57 -12.72 -7.39 -0.91
C SER A 57 -12.03 -7.27 -2.27
N ALA A 58 -12.33 -6.22 -3.04
CA ALA A 58 -11.63 -5.95 -4.29
C ALA A 58 -10.14 -5.62 -4.09
N MET A 59 -9.80 -4.87 -3.03
CA MET A 59 -8.40 -4.60 -2.66
C MET A 59 -7.64 -5.87 -2.26
N GLN A 60 -8.31 -6.86 -1.67
CA GLN A 60 -7.73 -8.15 -1.30
C GLN A 60 -7.53 -9.09 -2.50
N SER A 61 -7.96 -8.70 -3.70
CA SER A 61 -7.76 -9.53 -4.89
C SER A 61 -6.27 -9.76 -5.17
N GLN A 62 -5.96 -10.95 -5.66
CA GLN A 62 -4.57 -11.32 -6.00
C GLN A 62 -3.94 -10.32 -6.98
N ASN A 63 -4.69 -9.84 -7.96
CA ASN A 63 -4.21 -8.89 -8.95
C ASN A 63 -3.82 -7.54 -8.34
N VAL A 64 -4.59 -7.02 -7.40
CA VAL A 64 -4.30 -5.74 -6.76
C VAL A 64 -3.04 -5.84 -5.90
N ILE A 65 -2.94 -6.88 -5.05
CA ILE A 65 -1.76 -7.05 -4.19
C ILE A 65 -0.52 -7.32 -5.04
N ASP A 66 -0.62 -8.15 -6.08
CA ASP A 66 0.50 -8.43 -6.98
C ASP A 66 1.03 -7.15 -7.65
N ARG A 67 0.13 -6.22 -8.03
CA ARG A 67 0.52 -4.90 -8.53
C ARG A 67 1.11 -4.00 -7.45
N MET A 68 0.56 -3.98 -6.24
CA MET A 68 1.15 -3.24 -5.12
C MET A 68 2.60 -3.70 -4.86
N MET A 69 2.85 -5.02 -4.90
CA MET A 69 4.19 -5.58 -4.79
C MET A 69 5.08 -5.19 -5.98
N ALA A 70 4.60 -5.38 -7.21
CA ALA A 70 5.38 -5.13 -8.41
C ALA A 70 5.74 -3.65 -8.58
N TRP A 71 4.78 -2.75 -8.35
CA TRP A 71 4.95 -1.32 -8.52
C TRP A 71 5.84 -0.71 -7.43
N GLY A 72 5.72 -1.21 -6.20
CA GLY A 72 6.45 -0.65 -5.06
C GLY A 72 7.76 -1.37 -4.70
N GLU A 73 8.03 -2.57 -5.26
CA GLU A 73 9.20 -3.36 -4.87
C GLU A 73 10.01 -3.94 -6.04
N PHE A 74 9.38 -4.54 -7.08
CA PHE A 74 10.13 -5.45 -7.98
C PHE A 74 11.16 -4.76 -8.86
N ARG A 75 11.03 -3.47 -9.10
CA ARG A 75 12.05 -2.67 -9.79
C ARG A 75 13.19 -2.22 -8.88
N SER A 76 13.03 -2.32 -7.56
CA SER A 76 14.00 -1.85 -6.57
C SER A 76 15.29 -2.67 -6.55
N ASP A 77 16.23 -2.20 -5.75
CA ASP A 77 17.50 -2.88 -5.46
C ASP A 77 17.36 -4.06 -4.48
N ASN A 78 16.22 -4.25 -3.82
CA ASN A 78 16.02 -5.31 -2.83
C ASN A 78 15.88 -6.70 -3.45
N VAL A 79 15.33 -6.79 -4.66
CA VAL A 79 14.86 -8.06 -5.22
C VAL A 79 15.31 -8.28 -6.65
N VAL A 80 15.40 -9.57 -7.00
CA VAL A 80 15.66 -10.07 -8.34
C VAL A 80 14.74 -11.24 -8.66
N GLY A 81 14.75 -11.71 -9.91
CA GLY A 81 13.96 -12.87 -10.31
C GLY A 81 14.42 -14.15 -9.62
N GLY A 82 13.47 -14.95 -9.15
CA GLY A 82 13.68 -16.25 -8.56
C GLY A 82 13.95 -17.34 -9.60
N THR A 83 13.97 -18.60 -9.14
CA THR A 83 14.17 -19.75 -10.01
C THR A 83 13.05 -19.84 -11.05
N ASN A 84 13.43 -20.06 -12.33
CA ASN A 84 12.50 -20.17 -13.47
C ASN A 84 11.63 -18.93 -13.73
N VAL A 85 12.03 -17.74 -13.25
CA VAL A 85 11.30 -16.48 -13.51
C VAL A 85 11.23 -16.16 -15.01
N GLU A 86 12.18 -16.64 -15.82
CA GLU A 86 12.19 -16.49 -17.28
C GLU A 86 10.97 -17.11 -17.95
N ASN A 87 10.31 -18.09 -17.33
CA ASN A 87 9.05 -18.66 -17.79
C ASN A 87 7.85 -17.73 -17.54
N GLN A 88 8.02 -16.70 -16.69
CA GLN A 88 7.06 -15.64 -16.41
C GLN A 88 7.53 -14.35 -17.09
N LYS A 89 7.39 -14.31 -18.42
CA LYS A 89 8.00 -13.29 -19.29
C LYS A 89 7.81 -11.84 -18.79
N ASP A 90 6.61 -11.50 -18.36
CA ASP A 90 6.30 -10.13 -17.90
C ASP A 90 7.04 -9.79 -16.62
N LEU A 91 7.05 -10.71 -15.66
CA LEU A 91 7.79 -10.55 -14.41
C LEU A 91 9.31 -10.53 -14.66
N TYR A 92 9.82 -11.43 -15.51
CA TYR A 92 11.23 -11.41 -15.90
C TYR A 92 11.66 -10.08 -16.51
N ASN A 93 10.83 -9.50 -17.38
CA ASN A 93 11.08 -8.21 -17.99
C ASN A 93 11.13 -7.06 -16.98
N ILE A 94 10.35 -7.12 -15.89
CA ILE A 94 10.42 -6.13 -14.81
C ILE A 94 11.82 -6.14 -14.18
N PHE A 95 12.34 -7.31 -13.81
CA PHE A 95 13.67 -7.40 -13.18
C PHE A 95 14.81 -6.98 -14.11
N LYS A 96 14.61 -7.04 -15.43
CA LYS A 96 15.59 -6.60 -16.45
C LYS A 96 15.39 -5.17 -16.91
N GLU A 97 14.44 -4.43 -16.32
CA GLU A 97 14.02 -3.11 -16.81
C GLU A 97 13.66 -3.11 -18.32
N ASN A 98 13.07 -4.22 -18.80
CA ASN A 98 12.57 -4.40 -20.17
C ASN A 98 11.04 -4.24 -20.22
N ILE A 99 10.50 -3.40 -19.37
CA ILE A 99 9.06 -3.16 -19.30
C ILE A 99 8.63 -2.52 -20.62
N ASN A 100 7.50 -2.99 -21.16
CA ASN A 100 6.84 -2.41 -22.32
C ASN A 100 5.35 -2.24 -22.05
N ALA A 101 4.68 -1.51 -22.91
CA ALA A 101 3.26 -1.20 -22.76
C ALA A 101 2.29 -2.39 -22.93
N SER A 102 2.80 -3.60 -23.27
CA SER A 102 2.00 -4.83 -23.31
C SER A 102 2.24 -5.74 -22.10
N ASN A 103 3.07 -5.31 -21.15
CA ASN A 103 3.33 -6.05 -19.93
C ASN A 103 2.06 -6.10 -19.06
N SER A 104 1.67 -7.26 -18.54
CA SER A 104 0.43 -7.44 -17.77
C SER A 104 0.38 -6.62 -16.47
N PHE A 105 1.52 -6.22 -15.93
CA PHE A 105 1.60 -5.37 -14.74
C PHE A 105 1.36 -3.88 -15.04
N THR A 106 1.24 -3.48 -16.31
CA THR A 106 0.93 -2.10 -16.69
C THR A 106 -0.57 -1.79 -16.72
N THR A 107 -1.43 -2.79 -16.52
CA THR A 107 -2.89 -2.59 -16.47
C THR A 107 -3.31 -2.03 -15.11
N TRP A 108 -4.19 -1.07 -15.12
CA TRP A 108 -4.71 -0.40 -13.92
C TRP A 108 -6.21 -0.64 -13.66
N VAL A 109 -6.84 -1.49 -14.48
CA VAL A 109 -8.27 -1.74 -14.45
C VAL A 109 -8.81 -2.09 -13.06
N ASP A 110 -8.10 -2.92 -12.30
CA ASP A 110 -8.54 -3.33 -10.96
C ASP A 110 -8.60 -2.14 -9.99
N PHE A 111 -7.66 -1.19 -10.10
CA PHE A 111 -7.63 0.04 -9.29
C PHE A 111 -8.78 0.98 -9.65
N TYR A 112 -9.03 1.21 -10.94
CA TYR A 112 -10.17 2.01 -11.37
C TYR A 112 -11.52 1.37 -11.04
N ASN A 113 -11.63 0.06 -11.04
CA ASN A 113 -12.82 -0.64 -10.56
C ASN A 113 -13.09 -0.38 -9.07
N ILE A 114 -12.04 -0.34 -8.23
CA ILE A 114 -12.19 0.02 -6.82
C ILE A 114 -12.58 1.50 -6.70
N ILE A 115 -11.93 2.40 -7.43
CA ILE A 115 -12.26 3.82 -7.47
C ILE A 115 -13.73 4.03 -7.84
N ASN A 116 -14.23 3.36 -8.89
CA ASN A 116 -15.61 3.48 -9.29
C ASN A 116 -16.59 2.94 -8.25
N ARG A 117 -16.27 1.83 -7.58
CA ARG A 117 -17.09 1.33 -6.44
C ARG A 117 -17.15 2.36 -5.32
N CYS A 118 -16.04 2.99 -4.98
CA CYS A 118 -15.99 4.06 -3.99
C CYS A 118 -16.86 5.26 -4.42
N ASN A 119 -16.73 5.71 -5.68
CA ASN A 119 -17.55 6.78 -6.22
C ASN A 119 -19.04 6.42 -6.20
N THR A 120 -19.39 5.16 -6.48
CA THR A 120 -20.78 4.66 -6.42
C THR A 120 -21.36 4.75 -5.00
N VAL A 121 -20.57 4.36 -3.97
CA VAL A 121 -20.99 4.53 -2.57
C VAL A 121 -21.19 6.01 -2.25
N LEU A 122 -20.23 6.87 -2.63
CA LEU A 122 -20.32 8.31 -2.37
C LEU A 122 -21.52 8.96 -3.04
N HIS A 123 -21.94 8.42 -4.21
CA HIS A 123 -23.10 8.89 -4.96
C HIS A 123 -24.43 8.51 -4.27
N PHE A 124 -24.58 7.25 -3.83
CA PHE A 124 -25.85 6.73 -3.34
C PHE A 124 -26.05 6.84 -1.82
N ALA A 125 -24.98 6.80 -1.02
CA ALA A 125 -25.09 6.81 0.44
C ALA A 125 -25.90 8.01 1.01
N PRO A 126 -25.84 9.24 0.46
CA PRO A 126 -26.69 10.33 0.93
C PRO A 126 -28.18 10.04 0.78
N SER A 127 -28.61 9.45 -0.34
CA SER A 127 -30.02 9.12 -0.58
C SER A 127 -30.52 7.97 0.31
N VAL A 128 -29.61 7.07 0.74
CA VAL A 128 -29.93 6.02 1.71
C VAL A 128 -30.16 6.62 3.10
N ALA A 129 -29.32 7.56 3.53
CA ALA A 129 -29.50 8.24 4.83
C ALA A 129 -30.81 9.06 4.89
N GLU A 130 -31.34 9.51 3.75
CA GLU A 130 -32.66 10.13 3.69
C GLU A 130 -33.82 9.14 3.86
N LYS A 131 -33.60 7.85 3.50
CA LYS A 131 -34.62 6.78 3.53
C LYS A 131 -34.58 5.98 4.83
N ASP A 132 -33.38 5.68 5.34
CA ASP A 132 -33.17 4.84 6.52
C ASP A 132 -32.87 5.68 7.76
N PRO A 133 -33.82 5.78 8.71
CA PRO A 133 -33.59 6.53 9.97
C PRO A 133 -32.47 5.95 10.86
N ASN A 134 -32.07 4.69 10.64
CA ASN A 134 -30.99 4.06 11.40
C ASN A 134 -29.61 4.48 10.86
N TYR A 135 -29.53 4.87 9.58
CA TYR A 135 -28.30 5.39 8.99
C TYR A 135 -28.15 6.87 9.28
N THR A 136 -27.58 7.17 10.43
CA THR A 136 -27.49 8.53 10.94
C THR A 136 -26.53 9.41 10.11
N GLU A 137 -26.71 10.72 10.22
CA GLU A 137 -25.80 11.71 9.58
C GLU A 137 -24.34 11.53 10.01
N SER A 138 -24.10 11.09 11.26
CA SER A 138 -22.73 10.79 11.73
C SER A 138 -22.13 9.56 11.04
N GLU A 139 -22.93 8.52 10.84
CA GLU A 139 -22.51 7.29 10.14
C GLU A 139 -22.31 7.57 8.66
N LEU A 140 -23.19 8.36 8.03
CA LEU A 140 -22.99 8.81 6.65
C LEU A 140 -21.66 9.56 6.49
N ARG A 141 -21.32 10.50 7.40
CA ARG A 141 -20.05 11.22 7.35
C ARG A 141 -18.86 10.27 7.54
N ALA A 142 -18.95 9.32 8.47
CA ALA A 142 -17.92 8.32 8.69
C ALA A 142 -17.72 7.43 7.45
N THR A 143 -18.82 6.97 6.83
CA THR A 143 -18.76 6.21 5.57
C THR A 143 -18.13 7.02 4.44
N LYS A 144 -18.50 8.28 4.28
CA LYS A 144 -17.89 9.16 3.28
C LYS A 144 -16.38 9.30 3.51
N ALA A 145 -15.96 9.54 4.76
CA ALA A 145 -14.54 9.66 5.09
C ALA A 145 -13.75 8.38 4.77
N GLU A 146 -14.31 7.22 5.13
CA GLU A 146 -13.71 5.93 4.86
C GLU A 146 -13.57 5.66 3.36
N VAL A 147 -14.64 5.85 2.60
CA VAL A 147 -14.68 5.51 1.17
C VAL A 147 -13.90 6.52 0.33
N SER A 148 -13.90 7.81 0.69
CA SER A 148 -13.00 8.80 0.09
C SER A 148 -11.53 8.39 0.29
N ALA A 149 -11.15 7.98 1.49
CA ALA A 149 -9.78 7.56 1.76
C ALA A 149 -9.39 6.29 0.98
N LEU A 150 -10.28 5.33 0.80
CA LEU A 150 -10.02 4.16 -0.06
C LEU A 150 -9.80 4.56 -1.52
N ARG A 151 -10.67 5.42 -2.08
CA ARG A 151 -10.53 5.96 -3.42
C ARG A 151 -9.19 6.67 -3.61
N ASP A 152 -8.86 7.54 -2.67
CA ASP A 152 -7.67 8.36 -2.72
C ASP A 152 -6.39 7.52 -2.57
N LEU A 153 -6.43 6.45 -1.78
CA LEU A 153 -5.34 5.49 -1.70
C LEU A 153 -5.11 4.81 -3.07
N MET A 154 -6.16 4.43 -3.78
CA MET A 154 -6.02 3.82 -5.11
C MET A 154 -5.42 4.81 -6.11
N TYR A 155 -5.89 6.06 -6.14
CA TYR A 155 -5.28 7.11 -6.96
C TYR A 155 -3.83 7.37 -6.57
N PHE A 156 -3.51 7.35 -5.29
CA PHE A 156 -2.13 7.55 -4.84
C PHE A 156 -1.19 6.44 -5.32
N TYR A 157 -1.64 5.18 -5.37
CA TYR A 157 -0.89 4.11 -6.05
C TYR A 157 -0.71 4.41 -7.54
N LEU A 158 -1.75 4.84 -8.24
CA LEU A 158 -1.71 5.13 -9.66
C LEU A 158 -0.72 6.25 -10.00
N ILE A 159 -0.79 7.40 -9.30
CA ILE A 159 0.09 8.54 -9.61
C ILE A 159 1.56 8.25 -9.25
N ARG A 160 1.83 7.49 -8.18
CA ARG A 160 3.20 7.08 -7.85
C ARG A 160 3.79 6.12 -8.89
N THR A 161 2.94 5.37 -9.57
CA THR A 161 3.33 4.35 -10.55
C THR A 161 3.42 4.92 -11.96
N PHE A 162 2.39 5.64 -12.44
CA PHE A 162 2.27 6.10 -13.83
C PHE A 162 2.54 7.59 -14.02
N ARG A 163 2.67 8.36 -12.96
CA ARG A 163 2.79 9.81 -12.84
C ARG A 163 1.46 10.50 -13.14
N ASP A 164 1.10 10.66 -14.39
CA ASP A 164 -0.12 11.34 -14.81
C ASP A 164 -1.19 10.28 -15.11
N VAL A 165 -2.44 10.49 -14.67
CA VAL A 165 -3.50 9.49 -14.81
C VAL A 165 -4.88 10.16 -15.00
N PRO A 166 -5.85 9.53 -15.66
CA PRO A 166 -7.22 10.02 -15.66
C PRO A 166 -7.76 10.18 -14.23
N TYR A 167 -8.27 11.34 -13.88
CA TYR A 167 -8.80 11.62 -12.55
C TYR A 167 -10.28 11.99 -12.60
N THR A 168 -11.09 11.31 -11.80
CA THR A 168 -12.53 11.59 -11.67
C THR A 168 -13.05 11.17 -10.30
N THR A 169 -13.99 11.92 -9.78
CA THR A 169 -14.78 11.60 -8.58
C THR A 169 -16.23 11.24 -8.93
N VAL A 170 -16.55 11.14 -10.22
CA VAL A 170 -17.88 10.80 -10.71
C VAL A 170 -18.04 9.28 -10.72
N ALA A 171 -19.19 8.80 -10.24
CA ALA A 171 -19.56 7.39 -10.38
C ALA A 171 -19.97 7.10 -11.83
N TYR A 172 -19.33 6.10 -12.44
CA TYR A 172 -19.77 5.55 -13.73
C TYR A 172 -20.79 4.46 -13.47
N LEU A 173 -22.03 4.77 -13.83
CA LEU A 173 -23.20 3.94 -13.54
C LEU A 173 -23.77 3.27 -14.79
N ASP A 174 -23.49 3.83 -15.98
CA ASP A 174 -23.94 3.31 -17.26
C ASP A 174 -22.93 3.63 -18.39
N ASP A 175 -23.12 2.99 -19.54
CA ASP A 175 -22.22 3.09 -20.70
C ASP A 175 -22.36 4.41 -21.49
N ASN A 176 -23.32 5.28 -21.12
CA ASN A 176 -23.52 6.56 -21.83
C ASN A 176 -22.61 7.67 -21.29
N GLN A 177 -21.92 7.44 -20.17
CA GLN A 177 -21.03 8.41 -19.56
C GLN A 177 -19.67 8.44 -20.29
N THR A 178 -19.10 9.63 -20.43
CA THR A 178 -17.78 9.82 -21.05
C THR A 178 -16.69 9.24 -20.13
N MET A 179 -16.02 8.18 -20.57
CA MET A 179 -14.97 7.49 -19.81
C MET A 179 -13.56 7.80 -20.33
N ASP A 180 -13.40 8.38 -21.52
CA ASP A 180 -12.14 8.69 -22.19
C ASP A 180 -11.55 10.04 -21.73
N LEU A 181 -11.27 10.14 -20.42
CA LEU A 181 -10.69 11.34 -19.84
C LEU A 181 -9.19 11.45 -20.17
N PRO A 182 -8.68 12.68 -20.41
CA PRO A 182 -7.23 12.88 -20.51
C PRO A 182 -6.54 12.62 -19.17
N ALA A 183 -5.24 12.35 -19.21
CA ALA A 183 -4.45 12.22 -17.99
C ALA A 183 -4.33 13.60 -17.30
N THR A 184 -4.62 13.63 -16.02
CA THR A 184 -4.38 14.77 -15.11
C THR A 184 -2.96 14.64 -14.55
N LYS A 185 -2.28 15.77 -14.38
CA LYS A 185 -0.89 15.79 -13.90
C LYS A 185 -0.79 15.28 -12.46
N PHE A 186 0.35 14.68 -12.15
CA PHE A 186 0.67 14.16 -10.82
C PHE A 186 0.39 15.17 -9.71
N GLU A 187 0.85 16.41 -9.88
CA GLU A 187 0.74 17.46 -8.86
C GLU A 187 -0.72 17.85 -8.62
N ASP A 188 -1.51 17.97 -9.68
CA ASP A 188 -2.93 18.36 -9.58
C ASP A 188 -3.77 17.25 -8.93
N VAL A 189 -3.48 15.98 -9.25
CA VAL A 189 -4.14 14.85 -8.58
C VAL A 189 -3.72 14.80 -7.12
N LEU A 190 -2.42 14.88 -6.81
CA LEU A 190 -1.93 14.83 -5.43
C LEU A 190 -2.56 15.93 -4.56
N ASP A 191 -2.67 17.16 -5.08
CA ASP A 191 -3.32 18.26 -4.37
C ASP A 191 -4.81 17.99 -4.13
N SER A 192 -5.50 17.38 -5.10
CA SER A 192 -6.90 17.00 -4.96
C SER A 192 -7.10 15.94 -3.88
N LEU A 193 -6.23 14.91 -3.84
CA LEU A 193 -6.28 13.86 -2.81
C LEU A 193 -6.04 14.43 -1.41
N ILE A 194 -5.06 15.31 -1.26
CA ILE A 194 -4.76 15.97 0.02
C ILE A 194 -5.97 16.78 0.50
N LEU A 195 -6.56 17.60 -0.37
CA LEU A 195 -7.72 18.43 -0.02
C LEU A 195 -8.93 17.57 0.36
N ASP A 196 -9.16 16.46 -0.34
CA ASP A 196 -10.27 15.56 -0.03
C ASP A 196 -10.08 14.92 1.34
N LEU A 197 -8.91 14.32 1.62
CA LEU A 197 -8.60 13.72 2.91
C LEU A 197 -8.65 14.73 4.06
N GLU A 198 -8.13 15.96 3.87
CA GLU A 198 -8.21 17.01 4.88
C GLU A 198 -9.66 17.40 5.19
N SER A 199 -10.54 17.36 4.20
CA SER A 199 -11.96 17.70 4.38
C SER A 199 -12.72 16.68 5.23
N VAL A 200 -12.33 15.39 5.17
CA VAL A 200 -13.06 14.27 5.78
C VAL A 200 -12.37 13.66 7.01
N GLN A 201 -11.10 14.01 7.29
CA GLN A 201 -10.31 13.36 8.36
C GLN A 201 -10.96 13.37 9.74
N ASN A 202 -11.74 14.40 10.05
CA ASN A 202 -12.37 14.53 11.38
C ASN A 202 -13.65 13.71 11.52
N ASP A 203 -14.24 13.27 10.40
CA ASP A 203 -15.43 12.43 10.38
C ASP A 203 -15.10 10.94 10.39
N ALA A 204 -13.84 10.58 10.12
CA ALA A 204 -13.38 9.18 10.12
C ALA A 204 -13.46 8.56 11.53
N VAL A 205 -13.77 7.28 11.58
CA VAL A 205 -13.80 6.49 12.83
C VAL A 205 -12.43 6.53 13.49
N LYS A 206 -12.37 6.96 14.75
CA LYS A 206 -11.14 6.98 15.55
C LYS A 206 -10.82 5.61 16.12
N LYS A 207 -11.83 4.93 16.64
CA LYS A 207 -11.68 3.64 17.32
C LYS A 207 -12.94 2.78 17.17
N TYR A 208 -12.76 1.57 16.73
CA TYR A 208 -13.83 0.58 16.66
C TYR A 208 -14.05 -0.06 18.05
N PRO A 209 -15.29 -0.53 18.35
CA PRO A 209 -15.56 -1.30 19.55
C PRO A 209 -14.75 -2.58 19.61
N VAL A 210 -14.45 -3.08 20.83
CA VAL A 210 -13.70 -4.35 21.04
C VAL A 210 -14.34 -5.54 20.29
N THR A 211 -15.66 -5.53 20.12
CA THR A 211 -16.38 -6.55 19.34
C THR A 211 -16.07 -6.53 17.85
N LYS A 212 -15.47 -5.45 17.35
CA LYS A 212 -15.04 -5.24 15.96
C LYS A 212 -13.54 -4.92 15.90
N GLU A 213 -12.72 -5.54 16.74
CA GLU A 213 -11.29 -5.22 16.87
C GLU A 213 -10.52 -5.34 15.55
N TYR A 214 -10.87 -6.30 14.69
CA TYR A 214 -10.26 -6.43 13.37
C TYR A 214 -10.45 -5.20 12.47
N TYR A 215 -11.56 -4.47 12.65
CA TYR A 215 -11.80 -3.25 11.89
C TYR A 215 -10.83 -2.13 12.25
N GLN A 216 -10.25 -2.16 13.45
CA GLN A 216 -9.30 -1.13 13.89
C GLN A 216 -8.07 -1.00 12.97
N ARG A 217 -7.70 -2.08 12.28
CA ARG A 217 -6.55 -2.10 11.37
C ARG A 217 -6.92 -2.59 9.98
N GLY A 218 -8.06 -3.27 9.83
CA GLY A 218 -8.56 -3.78 8.56
C GLY A 218 -9.48 -2.81 7.82
N ARG A 219 -9.86 -1.69 8.44
CA ARG A 219 -10.64 -0.61 7.81
C ARG A 219 -9.91 0.72 7.98
N ILE A 220 -10.28 1.69 7.16
CA ILE A 220 -9.77 3.06 7.29
C ILE A 220 -10.23 3.65 8.62
N THR A 221 -9.27 4.18 9.37
CA THR A 221 -9.48 4.97 10.58
C THR A 221 -8.88 6.36 10.41
N GLN A 222 -9.12 7.25 11.38
CA GLN A 222 -8.49 8.56 11.38
C GLN A 222 -6.95 8.47 11.33
N ASP A 223 -6.35 7.51 12.05
CA ASP A 223 -4.89 7.28 12.00
C ASP A 223 -4.43 6.85 10.60
N ALA A 224 -5.23 6.06 9.87
CA ALA A 224 -4.91 5.68 8.50
C ALA A 224 -4.93 6.88 7.56
N ILE A 225 -5.91 7.77 7.70
CA ILE A 225 -5.99 9.03 6.93
C ILE A 225 -4.79 9.92 7.25
N HIS A 226 -4.43 10.07 8.53
CA HIS A 226 -3.26 10.86 8.92
C HIS A 226 -1.94 10.26 8.38
N ALA A 227 -1.80 8.94 8.35
CA ALA A 227 -0.65 8.27 7.73
C ALA A 227 -0.58 8.51 6.22
N MET A 228 -1.72 8.47 5.51
CA MET A 228 -1.81 8.83 4.10
C MET A 228 -1.42 10.29 3.87
N LEU A 229 -1.96 11.22 4.65
CA LEU A 229 -1.62 12.64 4.57
C LEU A 229 -0.13 12.89 4.83
N ALA A 230 0.47 12.22 5.83
CA ALA A 230 1.90 12.32 6.09
C ALA A 230 2.73 11.90 4.87
N GLU A 231 2.39 10.78 4.21
CA GLU A 231 3.08 10.34 3.00
C GLU A 231 2.82 11.27 1.82
N MET A 232 1.58 11.70 1.58
CA MET A 232 1.23 12.60 0.47
C MET A 232 1.94 13.96 0.59
N TYR A 233 2.01 14.52 1.79
CA TYR A 233 2.76 15.75 2.03
C TYR A 233 4.28 15.56 1.85
N LEU A 234 4.82 14.38 2.18
CA LEU A 234 6.20 14.05 1.89
C LEU A 234 6.47 14.03 0.38
N TRP A 235 5.55 13.49 -0.42
CA TRP A 235 5.62 13.54 -1.89
C TRP A 235 5.44 14.94 -2.46
N LYS A 236 4.61 15.76 -1.83
CA LYS A 236 4.43 17.18 -2.18
C LYS A 236 5.64 18.04 -1.80
N GLN A 237 6.56 17.51 -0.98
CA GLN A 237 7.71 18.22 -0.38
C GLN A 237 7.29 19.32 0.62
N ASP A 238 6.07 19.25 1.16
CA ASP A 238 5.66 20.02 2.33
C ASP A 238 6.01 19.23 3.60
N TYR A 239 7.27 19.34 3.98
CA TYR A 239 7.82 18.55 5.08
C TYR A 239 7.25 18.94 6.45
N ALA A 240 6.87 20.19 6.64
CA ALA A 240 6.26 20.65 7.88
C ALA A 240 4.89 20.00 8.11
N SER A 241 4.06 19.93 7.07
CA SER A 241 2.78 19.21 7.11
C SER A 241 2.98 17.71 7.27
N ALA A 242 3.98 17.11 6.59
CA ALA A 242 4.32 15.70 6.75
C ALA A 242 4.68 15.36 8.21
N VAL A 243 5.51 16.18 8.88
CA VAL A 243 5.84 16.02 10.31
C VAL A 243 4.60 16.13 11.17
N ARG A 244 3.74 17.13 10.93
CA ARG A 244 2.52 17.36 11.70
C ARG A 244 1.59 16.14 11.67
N TYR A 245 1.32 15.58 10.50
CA TYR A 245 0.44 14.41 10.37
C TYR A 245 1.09 13.12 10.90
N ALA A 246 2.40 12.97 10.75
CA ALA A 246 3.13 11.86 11.36
C ALA A 246 3.08 11.93 12.90
N ASP A 247 3.20 13.13 13.49
CA ASP A 247 3.06 13.33 14.92
C ASP A 247 1.68 12.93 15.42
N MET A 248 0.61 13.30 14.72
CA MET A 248 -0.75 12.89 15.08
C MET A 248 -0.88 11.37 15.21
N VAL A 249 -0.29 10.61 14.30
CA VAL A 249 -0.30 9.14 14.34
C VAL A 249 0.56 8.61 15.49
N ILE A 250 1.78 9.12 15.65
CA ILE A 250 2.72 8.66 16.67
C ILE A 250 2.16 8.93 18.07
N ASP A 251 1.60 10.13 18.28
CA ASP A 251 1.00 10.53 19.55
C ASP A 251 -0.24 9.67 19.89
N ALA A 252 -1.14 9.45 18.91
CA ALA A 252 -2.31 8.59 19.10
C ALA A 252 -1.91 7.17 19.50
N LYS A 253 -0.94 6.57 18.79
CA LYS A 253 -0.40 5.25 19.13
C LYS A 253 0.29 5.22 20.50
N THR A 254 1.01 6.28 20.86
CA THR A 254 1.68 6.40 22.16
C THR A 254 0.67 6.46 23.29
N VAL A 255 -0.38 7.26 23.15
CA VAL A 255 -1.47 7.37 24.14
C VAL A 255 -2.22 6.04 24.27
N ASP A 256 -2.57 5.40 23.16
CA ASP A 256 -3.24 4.09 23.18
C ASP A 256 -2.40 3.05 23.91
N TYR A 257 -1.11 2.98 23.62
CA TYR A 257 -0.23 2.02 24.25
C TYR A 257 0.01 2.34 25.74
N GLN A 258 0.15 3.59 26.11
CA GLN A 258 0.25 3.99 27.52
C GLN A 258 -1.01 3.55 28.30
N ASN A 259 -2.20 3.74 27.73
CA ASN A 259 -3.45 3.27 28.32
C ASN A 259 -3.51 1.74 28.48
N GLU A 260 -2.90 0.99 27.56
CA GLU A 260 -2.76 -0.48 27.69
C GLU A 260 -1.82 -0.84 28.85
N LEU A 261 -0.65 -0.19 28.95
CA LEU A 261 0.31 -0.40 30.03
C LEU A 261 -0.30 -0.07 31.39
N ASP A 262 -1.05 1.01 31.51
CA ASP A 262 -1.71 1.42 32.76
C ASP A 262 -2.75 0.37 33.21
N LYS A 263 -3.49 -0.24 32.27
CA LYS A 263 -4.42 -1.36 32.57
C LYS A 263 -3.70 -2.63 32.98
N MET A 264 -2.52 -2.90 32.46
CA MET A 264 -1.69 -4.05 32.86
C MET A 264 -1.13 -3.89 34.27
N GLY A 265 -0.84 -2.66 34.71
CA GLY A 265 -0.32 -2.33 36.03
C GLY A 265 0.96 -3.10 36.36
N SER A 266 0.98 -3.84 37.47
CA SER A 266 2.15 -4.63 37.89
C SER A 266 2.49 -5.83 36.98
N ARG A 267 1.67 -6.15 36.00
CA ARG A 267 1.90 -7.25 35.03
C ARG A 267 2.74 -6.81 33.83
N VAL A 268 3.09 -5.53 33.71
CA VAL A 268 3.96 -5.02 32.63
C VAL A 268 5.33 -5.70 32.72
N SER A 269 5.70 -6.41 31.66
CA SER A 269 7.01 -7.06 31.53
C SER A 269 8.04 -6.13 30.88
N VAL A 270 9.30 -6.55 30.86
CA VAL A 270 10.37 -5.81 30.16
C VAL A 270 10.09 -5.70 28.66
N THR A 271 9.42 -6.71 28.08
CA THR A 271 9.07 -6.77 26.66
C THR A 271 7.88 -5.87 26.30
N ASP A 272 7.15 -5.36 27.29
CA ASP A 272 6.02 -4.45 27.10
C ASP A 272 6.43 -2.98 27.15
N ARG A 273 7.70 -2.65 27.34
CA ARG A 273 8.17 -1.28 27.46
C ARG A 273 8.31 -0.61 26.11
N MET A 274 8.04 0.70 26.07
CA MET A 274 8.38 1.55 24.93
C MET A 274 9.90 1.61 24.72
N ILE A 275 10.33 1.70 23.48
CA ILE A 275 11.73 1.90 23.13
C ILE A 275 11.98 3.40 22.89
N ASP A 276 12.80 4.00 23.74
CA ASP A 276 13.09 5.45 23.70
C ASP A 276 11.83 6.34 23.64
N GLY A 277 10.73 5.92 24.28
CA GLY A 277 9.44 6.62 24.29
C GLY A 277 8.52 6.30 23.11
N TYR A 278 8.95 5.48 22.16
CA TYR A 278 8.11 5.05 21.04
C TYR A 278 7.41 3.71 21.33
N PRO A 279 6.12 3.56 20.97
CA PRO A 279 5.31 2.37 21.28
C PRO A 279 5.53 1.24 20.25
N ILE A 280 6.77 1.02 19.83
CA ILE A 280 7.16 -0.08 18.94
C ILE A 280 7.29 -1.38 19.72
N ILE A 281 7.03 -2.51 19.04
CA ILE A 281 7.08 -3.84 19.64
C ILE A 281 8.54 -4.20 19.93
N THR A 282 8.82 -4.61 21.17
CA THR A 282 10.14 -5.11 21.57
C THR A 282 10.40 -6.47 20.92
N ASP A 283 11.54 -6.66 20.29
CA ASP A 283 11.86 -7.88 19.55
C ASP A 283 12.40 -9.01 20.45
N GLY A 284 13.18 -8.69 21.46
CA GLY A 284 13.81 -9.69 22.34
C GLY A 284 12.88 -10.27 23.40
N SER A 285 13.14 -11.52 23.81
CA SER A 285 12.53 -12.11 25.00
C SER A 285 12.97 -11.40 26.29
N ALA A 286 12.22 -11.58 27.38
CA ALA A 286 12.53 -10.98 28.68
C ALA A 286 13.93 -11.36 29.22
N THR A 287 14.45 -12.53 28.83
CA THR A 287 15.78 -13.03 29.19
C THR A 287 16.87 -12.60 28.19
N GLY A 288 16.51 -12.01 27.05
CA GLY A 288 17.44 -11.71 25.96
C GLY A 288 18.00 -12.95 25.27
N SER A 289 17.40 -14.11 25.50
CA SER A 289 17.88 -15.39 24.92
C SER A 289 17.34 -15.68 23.54
N THR A 290 16.21 -15.09 23.18
CA THR A 290 15.56 -15.24 21.85
C THR A 290 15.05 -13.92 21.32
N TYR A 291 15.08 -13.77 20.00
CA TYR A 291 14.52 -12.64 19.24
C TYR A 291 13.57 -13.15 18.17
N GLY A 292 12.71 -12.28 17.61
CA GLY A 292 11.70 -12.60 16.61
C GLY A 292 10.27 -12.27 17.03
N ASN A 293 10.07 -11.72 18.23
CA ASN A 293 8.73 -11.38 18.74
C ASN A 293 8.06 -10.28 17.89
N ALA A 294 8.83 -9.29 17.44
CA ALA A 294 8.31 -8.24 16.58
C ALA A 294 7.90 -8.79 15.22
N PHE A 295 8.73 -9.65 14.63
CA PHE A 295 8.42 -10.32 13.37
C PHE A 295 7.12 -11.13 13.48
N GLU A 296 6.99 -12.00 14.50
CA GLU A 296 5.79 -12.82 14.70
C GLU A 296 4.54 -11.95 14.91
N ALA A 297 4.64 -10.87 15.68
CA ALA A 297 3.50 -10.01 15.95
C ALA A 297 3.04 -9.25 14.69
N ILE A 298 3.98 -8.75 13.87
CA ILE A 298 3.70 -7.90 12.73
C ILE A 298 3.35 -8.75 11.49
N PHE A 299 4.18 -9.72 11.14
CA PHE A 299 4.07 -10.48 9.88
C PHE A 299 3.45 -11.87 10.06
N GLY A 300 3.56 -12.46 11.27
CA GLY A 300 3.00 -13.77 11.58
C GLY A 300 1.53 -13.70 11.96
N ARG A 301 1.20 -12.96 13.00
CA ARG A 301 -0.18 -12.82 13.48
C ARG A 301 -0.93 -11.70 12.75
N GLY A 302 -0.22 -10.64 12.37
CA GLY A 302 -0.82 -9.43 11.83
C GLY A 302 -1.67 -8.68 12.85
N ASN A 303 -2.36 -7.65 12.40
CA ASN A 303 -3.27 -6.85 13.24
C ASN A 303 -2.59 -6.37 14.54
N SER A 304 -1.29 -6.09 14.46
CA SER A 304 -0.43 -5.75 15.60
C SER A 304 -0.72 -4.32 16.12
N ARG A 305 -0.18 -3.98 17.30
CA ARG A 305 -0.27 -2.62 17.81
C ARG A 305 0.47 -1.59 16.93
N GLU A 306 1.48 -2.02 16.16
CA GLU A 306 2.15 -1.15 15.18
C GLU A 306 1.35 -0.99 13.89
N SER A 307 0.42 -1.88 13.58
CA SER A 307 -0.40 -1.80 12.37
C SER A 307 -1.33 -0.60 12.43
N ILE A 308 -1.41 0.12 11.30
CA ILE A 308 -2.31 1.27 11.12
C ILE A 308 -3.40 0.89 10.13
N PHE A 309 -2.99 0.37 8.97
CA PHE A 309 -3.91 -0.17 7.97
C PHE A 309 -3.27 -1.35 7.25
N GLU A 310 -3.98 -2.48 7.22
CA GLU A 310 -3.56 -3.69 6.53
C GLU A 310 -4.75 -4.42 5.91
N LEU A 311 -4.54 -5.07 4.79
CA LEU A 311 -5.51 -5.96 4.18
C LEU A 311 -5.45 -7.30 4.90
N ILE A 312 -6.54 -7.64 5.61
CA ILE A 312 -6.59 -8.78 6.54
C ILE A 312 -6.97 -10.05 5.78
N PHE A 313 -6.15 -11.09 5.92
CA PHE A 313 -6.43 -12.44 5.46
C PHE A 313 -6.54 -13.37 6.67
N MET A 314 -7.56 -14.21 6.68
CA MET A 314 -7.80 -15.13 7.80
C MET A 314 -7.71 -16.57 7.33
N ASN A 315 -7.14 -17.42 8.17
CA ASN A 315 -7.11 -18.87 7.95
C ASN A 315 -8.49 -19.47 8.23
N ASN A 316 -9.47 -19.13 7.41
CA ASN A 316 -10.79 -19.74 7.44
C ASN A 316 -11.36 -19.88 6.02
N ASN A 317 -12.28 -20.82 5.85
CA ASN A 317 -12.84 -21.14 4.53
C ASN A 317 -13.69 -19.99 3.89
N ASN A 318 -13.93 -18.91 4.63
CA ASN A 318 -14.77 -17.79 4.20
C ASN A 318 -13.96 -16.56 3.74
N MET A 319 -12.63 -16.59 3.93
CA MET A 319 -11.76 -15.47 3.55
C MET A 319 -10.81 -15.91 2.45
N PRO A 320 -10.49 -15.03 1.49
CA PRO A 320 -9.52 -15.33 0.45
C PRO A 320 -8.13 -15.56 1.06
N SER A 321 -7.32 -16.43 0.45
CA SER A 321 -5.90 -16.52 0.77
C SER A 321 -5.12 -15.41 0.06
N ASN A 322 -3.98 -14.99 0.63
CA ASN A 322 -3.07 -14.05 0.01
C ASN A 322 -2.16 -14.76 -1.02
N GLY A 323 -2.75 -15.17 -2.13
CA GLY A 323 -2.08 -15.92 -3.19
C GLY A 323 -0.98 -15.11 -3.90
N ALA A 324 -1.08 -13.78 -3.94
CA ALA A 324 -0.06 -12.93 -4.51
C ALA A 324 1.26 -13.08 -3.74
N VAL A 325 1.21 -12.90 -2.43
CA VAL A 325 2.40 -13.00 -1.57
C VAL A 325 3.01 -14.40 -1.64
N SER A 326 2.21 -15.46 -1.52
CA SER A 326 2.74 -16.83 -1.54
C SER A 326 3.36 -17.22 -2.88
N SER A 327 2.82 -16.74 -3.99
CA SER A 327 3.39 -17.02 -5.32
C SER A 327 4.65 -16.20 -5.62
N ARG A 328 4.79 -15.01 -5.03
CA ARG A 328 5.93 -14.12 -5.29
C ARG A 328 7.08 -14.38 -4.31
N TYR A 329 6.84 -14.40 -3.01
CA TYR A 329 7.88 -14.57 -2.00
C TYR A 329 8.13 -16.04 -1.65
N GLY A 330 7.14 -16.89 -1.94
CA GLY A 330 7.25 -18.32 -1.64
C GLY A 330 6.97 -18.62 -0.18
N ASN A 331 7.17 -19.88 0.20
CA ASN A 331 6.83 -20.35 1.54
C ASN A 331 7.83 -21.34 2.12
N ASP A 332 8.74 -21.88 1.33
CA ASP A 332 9.78 -22.80 1.82
C ASP A 332 10.86 -23.11 0.77
N ARG A 333 11.73 -24.06 1.11
CA ARG A 333 12.79 -24.56 0.22
C ARG A 333 12.25 -25.33 -0.98
N THR A 334 11.05 -25.86 -0.91
CA THR A 334 10.44 -26.70 -1.94
C THR A 334 9.79 -25.84 -3.01
N PHE A 335 9.22 -24.70 -2.62
CA PHE A 335 8.57 -23.74 -3.50
C PHE A 335 9.09 -22.32 -3.26
N PRO A 336 10.35 -22.05 -3.65
CA PRO A 336 10.85 -20.68 -3.60
C PRO A 336 9.99 -19.83 -4.52
N GLY A 337 9.54 -18.68 -4.05
CA GLY A 337 8.73 -17.76 -4.83
C GLY A 337 9.41 -17.31 -6.12
N SER A 338 8.64 -16.72 -7.02
CA SER A 338 9.16 -16.19 -8.27
C SER A 338 10.08 -14.96 -8.08
N VAL A 339 10.17 -14.43 -6.87
CA VAL A 339 11.02 -13.30 -6.45
C VAL A 339 11.99 -13.77 -5.37
N LYS A 340 13.23 -13.35 -5.46
CA LYS A 340 14.25 -13.61 -4.44
C LYS A 340 14.95 -12.34 -4.01
N VAL A 341 15.67 -12.40 -2.90
CA VAL A 341 16.52 -11.31 -2.41
C VAL A 341 17.68 -11.09 -3.38
N ALA A 342 18.04 -9.84 -3.64
CA ALA A 342 19.22 -9.50 -4.44
C ALA A 342 20.49 -10.08 -3.81
N ASP A 343 21.40 -10.60 -4.65
CA ASP A 343 22.56 -11.37 -4.19
C ASP A 343 23.46 -10.55 -3.25
N PHE A 344 23.64 -9.25 -3.49
CA PHE A 344 24.47 -8.41 -2.63
C PHE A 344 23.89 -8.23 -1.21
N ILE A 345 22.55 -8.32 -1.05
CA ILE A 345 21.90 -8.33 0.27
C ILE A 345 22.03 -9.71 0.91
N GLY A 346 21.77 -10.76 0.13
CA GLY A 346 21.84 -12.15 0.60
C GLY A 346 23.24 -12.58 1.03
N THR A 347 24.29 -12.05 0.40
CA THR A 347 25.70 -12.28 0.75
C THR A 347 26.23 -11.34 1.82
N ASP A 348 25.41 -10.41 2.32
CA ASP A 348 25.75 -9.48 3.40
C ASP A 348 25.94 -10.20 4.75
N VAL A 349 26.45 -11.43 4.70
CA VAL A 349 26.73 -12.26 5.87
C VAL A 349 28.15 -12.02 6.36
N PRO A 350 28.30 -12.01 7.52
CA PRO A 350 28.51 -11.11 8.62
C PRO A 350 29.96 -11.03 9.08
N ASP A 351 30.99 -11.03 8.29
CA ASP A 351 32.31 -10.97 8.88
C ASP A 351 33.13 -9.72 8.53
N GLU A 352 32.89 -9.00 7.45
CA GLU A 352 33.82 -7.90 7.14
C GLU A 352 33.23 -6.66 6.43
N VAL A 353 32.14 -6.74 5.64
CA VAL A 353 31.57 -5.58 4.94
C VAL A 353 30.05 -5.63 4.97
N TYR A 354 29.47 -4.84 5.86
CA TYR A 354 28.01 -4.68 5.92
C TYR A 354 27.58 -3.64 4.90
N ASP A 355 26.77 -4.08 3.94
CA ASP A 355 26.33 -3.22 2.86
C ASP A 355 24.95 -2.61 3.13
N VAL A 356 24.00 -3.42 3.55
CA VAL A 356 22.64 -3.00 3.90
C VAL A 356 22.43 -3.07 5.41
N PHE A 357 22.74 -4.19 6.04
CA PHE A 357 22.60 -4.38 7.48
C PHE A 357 23.85 -3.95 8.22
N LEU A 358 23.69 -3.34 9.40
CA LEU A 358 24.79 -2.73 10.15
C LEU A 358 25.70 -3.75 10.83
N SER A 359 25.21 -4.94 11.11
CA SER A 359 25.95 -6.03 11.73
C SER A 359 25.20 -7.35 11.66
N LYS A 360 25.87 -8.47 11.91
CA LYS A 360 25.23 -9.79 12.09
C LYS A 360 24.21 -9.85 13.24
N TYR A 361 24.26 -8.85 14.11
CA TYR A 361 23.34 -8.72 15.23
C TYR A 361 22.10 -7.89 14.89
N ASP A 362 21.95 -7.39 13.66
CA ASP A 362 20.70 -6.84 13.17
C ASP A 362 19.74 -8.00 12.86
N THR A 363 18.72 -8.19 13.71
CA THR A 363 17.77 -9.31 13.59
C THR A 363 17.07 -9.33 12.24
N ARG A 364 16.87 -8.15 11.64
CA ARG A 364 16.17 -8.00 10.37
C ARG A 364 16.84 -8.70 9.21
N TYR A 365 18.17 -8.92 9.26
CA TYR A 365 18.81 -9.77 8.26
C TYR A 365 18.21 -11.17 8.30
N TRP A 366 18.20 -11.80 9.47
CA TRP A 366 17.74 -13.17 9.66
C TRP A 366 16.23 -13.32 9.51
N GLU A 367 15.48 -12.27 9.88
CA GLU A 367 14.04 -12.20 9.73
C GLU A 367 13.60 -12.05 8.29
N ASN A 368 14.36 -11.34 7.47
CA ASN A 368 14.00 -11.03 6.09
C ASN A 368 14.63 -11.97 5.07
N VAL A 369 15.83 -12.50 5.33
CA VAL A 369 16.65 -13.22 4.36
C VAL A 369 16.93 -14.65 4.82
N GLN A 370 16.66 -15.61 3.95
CA GLN A 370 17.00 -17.03 4.16
C GLN A 370 17.96 -17.53 3.09
N ALA A 371 19.13 -18.00 3.48
CA ALA A 371 20.01 -18.71 2.58
C ALA A 371 19.42 -20.09 2.24
N LEU A 372 18.87 -20.24 1.03
CA LEU A 372 18.33 -21.50 0.50
C LEU A 372 19.45 -22.35 -0.12
N SER A 373 20.45 -21.69 -0.71
CA SER A 373 21.68 -22.28 -1.23
C SER A 373 22.81 -21.25 -1.18
N LYS A 374 23.97 -21.57 -1.72
CA LYS A 374 25.11 -20.64 -1.83
C LYS A 374 24.84 -19.40 -2.69
N THR A 375 23.84 -19.47 -3.56
CA THR A 375 23.52 -18.43 -4.56
C THR A 375 22.03 -18.12 -4.67
N LEU A 376 21.23 -18.60 -3.74
CA LEU A 376 19.79 -18.39 -3.73
C LEU A 376 19.34 -17.96 -2.34
N TYR A 377 18.76 -16.78 -2.25
CA TYR A 377 18.30 -16.18 -1.01
C TYR A 377 16.79 -15.93 -1.09
N GLY A 378 16.05 -16.62 -0.23
CA GLY A 378 14.59 -16.48 -0.13
C GLY A 378 14.19 -15.30 0.74
N ILE A 379 12.94 -14.88 0.61
CA ILE A 379 12.31 -13.84 1.42
C ILE A 379 11.52 -14.53 2.51
N ASN A 380 11.80 -14.21 3.78
CA ASN A 380 11.07 -14.76 4.94
C ASN A 380 9.83 -13.94 5.29
N LYS A 381 9.90 -12.63 5.12
CA LYS A 381 8.78 -11.73 5.40
C LYS A 381 7.56 -12.17 4.59
N TYR A 382 6.42 -12.37 5.26
CA TYR A 382 5.18 -12.94 4.71
C TYR A 382 5.25 -14.43 4.27
N ALA A 383 6.41 -15.08 4.33
CA ALA A 383 6.54 -16.50 4.01
C ALA A 383 6.46 -17.41 5.25
N TYR A 384 6.82 -16.88 6.40
CA TYR A 384 6.76 -17.59 7.69
C TYR A 384 5.95 -16.80 8.72
N GLN A 385 5.28 -17.51 9.63
CA GLN A 385 4.58 -16.88 10.76
C GLN A 385 5.54 -16.48 11.87
N SER A 386 6.64 -17.22 12.04
CA SER A 386 7.64 -16.94 13.06
C SER A 386 9.05 -17.24 12.55
N VAL A 387 9.96 -16.33 12.86
CA VAL A 387 11.40 -16.48 12.69
C VAL A 387 12.02 -16.22 14.06
N LEU A 388 12.64 -17.25 14.66
CA LEU A 388 13.22 -17.17 15.99
C LEU A 388 14.74 -17.24 15.91
N ILE A 389 15.41 -16.32 16.60
CA ILE A 389 16.87 -16.21 16.68
C ILE A 389 17.29 -16.59 18.09
N ASP A 390 18.08 -17.67 18.22
CA ASP A 390 18.59 -18.20 19.50
C ASP A 390 19.96 -17.59 19.82
N MET A 391 19.98 -16.66 20.76
CA MET A 391 21.19 -15.97 21.22
C MET A 391 22.00 -16.78 22.25
N THR A 392 21.55 -17.97 22.64
CA THR A 392 22.33 -18.87 23.48
C THR A 392 23.46 -19.57 22.71
N LYS A 393 23.41 -19.54 21.38
CA LYS A 393 24.48 -20.05 20.51
C LYS A 393 25.73 -19.21 20.63
N ALA A 394 26.89 -19.85 20.56
CA ALA A 394 28.18 -19.19 20.69
C ALA A 394 28.46 -18.15 19.59
N GLU A 395 27.88 -18.39 18.41
CA GLU A 395 27.96 -17.48 17.26
C GLU A 395 26.59 -17.38 16.59
N LEU A 396 26.24 -16.20 16.13
CA LEU A 396 25.05 -15.98 15.35
C LEU A 396 25.31 -16.37 13.89
N LYS A 397 24.77 -17.54 13.52
CA LYS A 397 24.83 -18.14 12.19
C LYS A 397 23.45 -18.71 11.83
N SER A 398 23.32 -19.26 10.63
CA SER A 398 22.06 -19.86 10.15
C SER A 398 21.53 -20.99 11.04
N ASP A 399 22.37 -21.68 11.82
CA ASP A 399 21.97 -22.71 12.77
C ASP A 399 21.40 -22.16 14.09
N ALA A 400 21.55 -20.86 14.34
CA ALA A 400 20.91 -20.14 15.43
C ALA A 400 19.50 -19.65 15.05
N VAL A 401 19.07 -19.79 13.78
CA VAL A 401 17.78 -19.30 13.29
C VAL A 401 16.86 -20.47 12.99
N SER A 402 15.66 -20.41 13.54
CA SER A 402 14.59 -21.37 13.27
C SER A 402 13.38 -20.70 12.66
N TYR A 403 12.79 -21.37 11.69
CA TYR A 403 11.62 -20.91 10.95
C TYR A 403 10.44 -21.80 11.33
N ALA A 404 9.35 -21.19 11.80
CA ALA A 404 8.17 -21.93 12.21
C ALA A 404 6.95 -21.51 11.40
N SER A 405 6.08 -22.50 11.13
CA SER A 405 4.78 -22.28 10.51
C SER A 405 4.87 -21.50 9.20
N ALA A 406 5.57 -22.09 8.21
CA ALA A 406 5.52 -21.58 6.84
C ALA A 406 4.08 -21.48 6.36
N TYR A 407 3.73 -20.42 5.66
CA TYR A 407 2.44 -20.31 5.01
C TYR A 407 2.37 -21.27 3.82
N ALA A 408 1.38 -22.13 3.78
CA ALA A 408 1.13 -22.96 2.61
C ALA A 408 0.67 -22.09 1.42
N GLN A 409 1.06 -22.48 0.21
CA GLN A 409 0.79 -21.69 -0.99
C GLN A 409 -0.70 -21.35 -1.16
N ASP A 410 -1.58 -22.34 -0.94
CA ASP A 410 -3.02 -22.17 -1.12
C ASP A 410 -3.75 -21.65 0.15
N TYR A 411 -3.04 -21.51 1.26
CA TYR A 411 -3.58 -21.12 2.56
C TYR A 411 -2.78 -20.00 3.22
N CYS A 412 -2.14 -19.15 2.42
CA CYS A 412 -1.42 -17.99 2.94
C CYS A 412 -2.42 -16.98 3.50
N HIS A 413 -2.35 -16.72 4.79
CA HIS A 413 -3.17 -15.72 5.49
C HIS A 413 -2.32 -14.58 6.05
N ALA A 414 -1.14 -14.36 5.50
CA ALA A 414 -0.32 -13.20 5.82
C ALA A 414 -1.04 -11.91 5.37
N ASN A 415 -1.28 -11.00 6.29
CA ASN A 415 -1.88 -9.71 5.99
C ASN A 415 -0.94 -8.88 5.11
N TRP A 416 -1.50 -8.11 4.16
CA TRP A 416 -0.69 -7.17 3.39
C TRP A 416 -0.74 -5.79 4.07
N ILE A 417 0.41 -5.35 4.58
CA ILE A 417 0.53 -4.11 5.35
C ILE A 417 0.60 -2.91 4.39
N ILE A 418 -0.33 -1.98 4.53
CA ILE A 418 -0.33 -0.70 3.80
C ILE A 418 0.43 0.36 4.60
N TYR A 419 0.08 0.53 5.90
CA TYR A 419 0.77 1.45 6.81
C TYR A 419 0.98 0.81 8.18
N ARG A 420 2.15 1.03 8.75
CA ARG A 420 2.51 0.69 10.13
C ARG A 420 3.33 1.79 10.79
N LEU A 421 3.39 1.78 12.11
CA LEU A 421 3.96 2.86 12.91
C LEU A 421 5.39 3.23 12.51
N THR A 422 6.28 2.25 12.32
CA THR A 422 7.68 2.53 11.96
C THR A 422 7.82 3.15 10.56
N ASP A 423 6.92 2.88 9.62
CA ASP A 423 6.90 3.58 8.33
C ASP A 423 6.59 5.07 8.55
N VAL A 424 5.55 5.39 9.33
CA VAL A 424 5.19 6.79 9.64
C VAL A 424 6.31 7.49 10.43
N MET A 425 6.93 6.80 11.38
CA MET A 425 8.10 7.32 12.11
C MET A 425 9.25 7.66 11.16
N LEU A 426 9.53 6.81 10.18
CA LEU A 426 10.60 7.04 9.20
C LEU A 426 10.22 8.11 8.15
N MET A 427 8.94 8.28 7.82
CA MET A 427 8.45 9.43 7.05
C MET A 427 8.72 10.75 7.80
N LYS A 428 8.44 10.78 9.11
CA LYS A 428 8.77 11.94 9.95
C LYS A 428 10.27 12.21 9.97
N ALA A 429 11.09 11.17 10.12
CA ALA A 429 12.55 11.33 10.11
C ALA A 429 13.05 11.89 8.78
N GLU A 430 12.52 11.41 7.64
CA GLU A 430 12.83 11.97 6.32
C GLU A 430 12.44 13.44 6.21
N ALA A 431 11.22 13.77 6.60
CA ALA A 431 10.73 15.14 6.56
C ALA A 431 11.56 16.11 7.43
N LEU A 432 11.95 15.70 8.65
CA LEU A 432 12.81 16.48 9.53
C LEU A 432 14.18 16.77 8.90
N VAL A 433 14.79 15.77 8.25
CA VAL A 433 16.07 15.96 7.54
C VAL A 433 15.90 16.92 6.36
N GLU A 434 14.79 16.81 5.62
CA GLU A 434 14.55 17.68 4.46
C GLU A 434 14.23 19.13 4.86
N MET A 435 13.64 19.37 6.04
CA MET A 435 13.45 20.72 6.59
C MET A 435 14.77 21.42 6.91
N ALA A 436 15.86 20.69 7.13
CA ALA A 436 17.16 21.28 7.39
C ALA A 436 17.64 22.11 6.20
N SER A 437 18.14 23.32 6.47
CA SER A 437 18.65 24.21 5.44
C SER A 437 19.92 23.66 4.79
N ASN A 438 20.05 23.89 3.49
CA ASN A 438 21.33 23.62 2.79
C ASN A 438 22.42 24.67 3.09
N ASN A 439 22.04 25.79 3.75
CA ASN A 439 22.94 26.90 4.04
C ASN A 439 23.30 26.96 5.52
N ASP A 440 24.34 26.23 5.91
CA ASP A 440 24.90 26.19 7.27
C ASP A 440 25.87 27.36 7.57
N SER A 441 25.74 28.50 6.86
CA SER A 441 26.72 29.59 6.95
C SER A 441 26.67 30.36 8.28
N THR A 442 25.57 30.23 9.07
CA THR A 442 25.43 30.89 10.35
C THR A 442 25.37 29.89 11.52
N ASP A 443 25.84 30.28 12.69
CA ASP A 443 25.79 29.42 13.88
C ASP A 443 24.34 29.09 14.30
N VAL A 444 23.39 30.00 14.09
CA VAL A 444 21.96 29.76 14.32
C VAL A 444 21.42 28.71 13.36
N GLY A 445 21.75 28.80 12.07
CA GLY A 445 21.34 27.80 11.06
C GLY A 445 21.91 26.41 11.37
N LYS A 446 23.18 26.33 11.77
CA LYS A 446 23.80 25.07 12.20
C LYS A 446 23.08 24.46 13.41
N GLN A 447 22.75 25.27 14.42
CA GLN A 447 22.05 24.80 15.61
C GLN A 447 20.62 24.33 15.30
N GLN A 448 19.92 25.01 14.40
CA GLN A 448 18.59 24.58 13.95
C GLN A 448 18.65 23.24 13.20
N ASN A 449 19.60 23.10 12.26
CA ASN A 449 19.83 21.87 11.54
C ASN A 449 20.20 20.70 12.47
N ASP A 450 21.12 20.93 13.42
CA ASP A 450 21.53 19.93 14.41
C ASP A 450 20.33 19.44 15.27
N THR A 451 19.40 20.35 15.61
CA THR A 451 18.16 19.99 16.32
C THR A 451 17.29 19.06 15.47
N LEU A 452 17.08 19.37 14.20
CA LEU A 452 16.30 18.55 13.28
C LEU A 452 16.95 17.17 13.06
N TYR A 453 18.28 17.16 12.88
CA TYR A 453 19.04 15.91 12.72
C TYR A 453 18.97 15.03 13.99
N LYS A 454 19.08 15.61 15.18
CA LYS A 454 18.92 14.86 16.45
C LYS A 454 17.54 14.25 16.61
N GLN A 455 16.48 14.99 16.21
CA GLN A 455 15.12 14.45 16.25
C GLN A 455 14.95 13.28 15.26
N ALA A 456 15.44 13.43 14.02
CA ALA A 456 15.41 12.36 13.04
C ALA A 456 16.24 11.16 13.49
N PHE A 457 17.43 11.41 14.02
CA PHE A 457 18.33 10.38 14.52
C PHE A 457 17.71 9.60 15.69
N ALA A 458 17.02 10.25 16.61
CA ALA A 458 16.35 9.59 17.74
C ALA A 458 15.33 8.55 17.26
N ILE A 459 14.56 8.88 16.22
CA ILE A 459 13.61 7.94 15.60
C ILE A 459 14.35 6.73 15.02
N ILE A 460 15.36 6.98 14.21
CA ILE A 460 16.15 5.94 13.55
C ILE A 460 16.82 5.03 14.58
N ASN A 461 17.41 5.64 15.61
CA ASN A 461 18.12 4.91 16.68
C ASN A 461 17.16 4.03 17.49
N ALA A 462 15.91 4.47 17.77
CA ALA A 462 14.92 3.66 18.44
C ALA A 462 14.55 2.40 17.64
N ILE A 463 14.36 2.54 16.32
CA ILE A 463 14.09 1.41 15.42
C ILE A 463 15.30 0.48 15.34
N SER A 464 16.49 1.03 15.20
CA SER A 464 17.75 0.26 15.18
C SER A 464 17.98 -0.51 16.50
N LYS A 465 17.71 0.11 17.65
CA LYS A 465 17.79 -0.54 18.96
C LYS A 465 16.86 -1.75 19.09
N ARG A 466 15.64 -1.65 18.57
CA ARG A 466 14.70 -2.79 18.55
C ARG A 466 15.33 -4.00 17.89
N SER A 467 15.97 -3.78 16.77
CA SER A 467 16.48 -4.85 15.90
C SER A 467 17.92 -5.27 16.18
N ASN A 468 18.60 -4.65 17.15
CA ASN A 468 19.96 -5.02 17.52
C ASN A 468 19.94 -5.98 18.71
N CYS A 469 20.30 -7.24 18.48
CA CYS A 469 20.34 -8.28 19.52
C CYS A 469 21.70 -8.44 20.21
N SER A 470 22.64 -7.53 20.00
CA SER A 470 23.95 -7.56 20.65
C SER A 470 23.88 -7.10 22.11
N THR A 471 24.49 -7.84 23.03
CA THR A 471 24.67 -7.45 24.44
C THR A 471 25.70 -6.32 24.60
N GLY A 472 26.51 -6.04 23.59
CA GLY A 472 27.50 -4.97 23.55
C GLY A 472 27.09 -3.86 22.60
N SER A 473 25.84 -3.40 22.65
CA SER A 473 25.11 -2.56 21.70
C SER A 473 26.02 -1.67 20.86
N LYS A 474 26.04 -1.90 19.56
CA LYS A 474 26.44 -0.88 18.60
C LYS A 474 25.25 0.04 18.40
N GLU A 475 25.03 0.95 19.35
CA GLU A 475 24.18 2.10 19.10
C GLU A 475 24.73 2.86 17.91
N LEU A 476 23.86 3.45 17.12
CA LEU A 476 24.30 4.35 16.06
C LEU A 476 25.05 5.53 16.69
N ASP A 477 26.15 5.90 16.11
CA ASP A 477 26.96 7.03 16.57
C ASP A 477 26.55 8.30 15.82
N TYR A 478 25.79 9.18 16.50
CA TYR A 478 25.33 10.44 15.92
C TYR A 478 26.46 11.28 15.33
N SER A 479 27.66 11.24 15.88
CA SER A 479 28.79 12.05 15.41
C SER A 479 29.18 11.78 13.95
N LYS A 480 28.76 10.64 13.39
CA LYS A 480 29.00 10.24 12.00
C LYS A 480 27.94 10.77 11.01
N PHE A 481 26.87 11.38 11.51
CA PHE A 481 25.71 11.80 10.72
C PHE A 481 25.39 13.27 10.98
N ASN A 482 26.34 14.15 10.72
CA ASN A 482 26.26 15.57 11.04
C ASN A 482 26.02 16.49 9.83
N THR A 483 25.81 15.92 8.65
CA THR A 483 25.46 16.65 7.43
C THR A 483 24.12 16.19 6.88
N LYS A 484 23.44 17.06 6.11
CA LYS A 484 22.17 16.73 5.47
C LYS A 484 22.27 15.47 4.61
N SER A 485 23.31 15.37 3.78
CA SER A 485 23.51 14.19 2.91
C SER A 485 23.66 12.89 3.70
N GLN A 486 24.47 12.91 4.77
CA GLN A 486 24.64 11.72 5.62
C GLN A 486 23.33 11.31 6.30
N MET A 487 22.55 12.28 6.79
CA MET A 487 21.24 12.00 7.39
C MET A 487 20.23 11.49 6.36
N GLN A 488 20.20 12.05 5.14
CA GLN A 488 19.36 11.55 4.05
C GLN A 488 19.68 10.09 3.70
N GLU A 489 20.97 9.75 3.63
CA GLU A 489 21.42 8.38 3.38
C GLU A 489 21.06 7.44 4.53
N LEU A 490 21.24 7.88 5.79
CA LEU A 490 20.89 7.10 6.97
C LEU A 490 19.40 6.78 7.02
N VAL A 491 18.52 7.79 6.81
CA VAL A 491 17.06 7.59 6.78
C VAL A 491 16.68 6.59 5.69
N LEU A 492 17.19 6.77 4.47
CA LEU A 492 16.83 5.92 3.34
C LEU A 492 17.36 4.47 3.52
N ALA A 493 18.52 4.32 4.15
CA ALA A 493 19.07 3.01 4.50
C ALA A 493 18.26 2.34 5.61
N GLU A 494 17.82 3.10 6.63
CA GLU A 494 16.96 2.55 7.68
C GLU A 494 15.58 2.15 7.13
N ARG A 495 14.98 2.96 6.25
CA ARG A 495 13.76 2.59 5.53
C ARG A 495 13.94 1.28 4.75
N GLN A 496 15.08 1.10 4.08
CA GLN A 496 15.38 -0.15 3.37
C GLN A 496 15.43 -1.34 4.32
N ARG A 497 16.19 -1.26 5.42
CA ARG A 497 16.31 -2.35 6.41
C ARG A 497 14.97 -2.72 7.04
N GLU A 498 14.19 -1.70 7.39
CA GLU A 498 12.93 -1.87 8.11
C GLU A 498 11.79 -2.33 7.21
N LEU A 499 11.66 -1.73 6.02
CA LEU A 499 10.49 -1.85 5.15
C LEU A 499 10.72 -2.69 3.89
N MET A 500 11.88 -3.36 3.75
CA MET A 500 12.12 -4.20 2.58
C MET A 500 11.03 -5.25 2.42
N PHE A 501 10.65 -5.51 1.18
CA PHE A 501 9.61 -6.48 0.80
C PHE A 501 8.17 -6.08 1.17
N GLU A 502 7.94 -4.83 1.60
CA GLU A 502 6.60 -4.30 1.90
C GLU A 502 6.02 -3.42 0.77
N GLY A 503 6.59 -3.49 -0.43
CA GLY A 503 6.12 -2.69 -1.58
C GLY A 503 6.41 -1.19 -1.46
N LYS A 504 7.50 -0.79 -0.79
CA LYS A 504 7.83 0.61 -0.47
C LYS A 504 9.08 1.12 -1.17
N ARG A 505 10.08 0.25 -1.34
CA ARG A 505 11.43 0.67 -1.73
C ARG A 505 11.50 1.41 -3.06
N TRP A 506 10.76 0.98 -4.08
CA TRP A 506 10.75 1.66 -5.36
C TRP A 506 10.21 3.08 -5.24
N TYR A 507 9.13 3.26 -4.48
CA TYR A 507 8.55 4.58 -4.24
C TYR A 507 9.49 5.51 -3.45
N ASP A 508 10.26 4.99 -2.50
CA ASP A 508 11.29 5.77 -1.79
C ASP A 508 12.36 6.28 -2.77
N LEU A 509 12.82 5.42 -3.69
CA LEU A 509 13.79 5.78 -4.71
C LEU A 509 13.24 6.80 -5.72
N VAL A 510 11.98 6.64 -6.15
CA VAL A 510 11.28 7.60 -7.02
C VAL A 510 11.11 8.95 -6.33
N ARG A 511 10.67 8.96 -5.07
CA ARG A 511 10.51 10.19 -4.29
C ARG A 511 11.84 10.94 -4.14
N ARG A 512 12.92 10.22 -3.84
CA ARG A 512 14.26 10.80 -3.82
C ARG A 512 14.65 11.37 -5.18
N SER A 513 14.42 10.65 -6.27
CA SER A 513 14.76 11.12 -7.62
C SER A 513 13.99 12.39 -8.00
N ARG A 514 12.72 12.48 -7.61
CA ARG A 514 11.90 13.70 -7.81
C ARG A 514 12.47 14.89 -7.04
N ARG A 515 12.82 14.70 -5.77
CA ARG A 515 13.44 15.73 -4.93
C ARG A 515 14.77 16.20 -5.51
N ASP A 516 15.62 15.27 -5.91
CA ASP A 516 16.97 15.55 -6.41
C ASP A 516 16.96 16.05 -7.88
N GLY A 517 15.82 15.95 -8.58
CA GLY A 517 15.67 16.33 -9.99
C GLY A 517 16.45 15.44 -10.97
N ASN A 518 16.93 14.27 -10.52
CA ASN A 518 17.70 13.33 -11.33
C ASN A 518 17.59 11.91 -10.78
N THR A 519 18.02 10.92 -11.59
CA THR A 519 17.95 9.50 -11.25
C THR A 519 19.25 8.90 -10.75
N ASN A 520 20.30 9.69 -10.53
CA ASN A 520 21.65 9.20 -10.28
C ASN A 520 21.74 8.23 -9.11
N PHE A 521 21.10 8.57 -7.98
CA PHE A 521 21.09 7.68 -6.81
C PHE A 521 20.33 6.38 -7.10
N LEU A 522 19.13 6.48 -7.66
CA LEU A 522 18.31 5.32 -8.03
C LEU A 522 19.08 4.39 -8.98
N VAL A 523 19.67 4.93 -10.04
CA VAL A 523 20.51 4.19 -10.99
C VAL A 523 21.67 3.51 -10.27
N GLY A 524 22.36 4.23 -9.38
CA GLY A 524 23.50 3.71 -8.62
C GLY A 524 23.15 2.47 -7.81
N VAL A 525 22.02 2.48 -7.09
CA VAL A 525 21.64 1.35 -6.24
C VAL A 525 21.00 0.21 -7.04
N VAL A 526 20.09 0.51 -7.98
CA VAL A 526 19.37 -0.52 -8.75
C VAL A 526 20.28 -1.30 -9.71
N SER A 527 21.32 -0.65 -10.26
CA SER A 527 22.27 -1.33 -11.15
C SER A 527 23.10 -2.41 -10.44
N ARG A 528 23.19 -2.39 -9.11
CA ARG A 528 23.93 -3.39 -8.29
C ARG A 528 23.30 -4.78 -8.35
N LYS A 529 22.00 -4.87 -8.59
CA LYS A 529 21.30 -6.17 -8.70
C LYS A 529 21.63 -6.95 -9.97
N GLY A 530 22.28 -6.33 -10.94
CA GLY A 530 22.62 -6.92 -12.23
C GLY A 530 24.09 -7.33 -12.31
N SER A 531 24.43 -8.56 -11.94
CA SER A 531 25.81 -9.07 -12.04
C SER A 531 26.44 -9.01 -13.46
N SER A 532 25.62 -8.96 -14.51
CA SER A 532 26.06 -8.81 -15.92
C SER A 532 25.23 -7.78 -16.72
N GLY A 533 24.24 -7.15 -16.11
CA GLY A 533 23.30 -6.25 -16.79
C GLY A 533 23.25 -4.83 -16.23
N GLY A 534 24.12 -4.48 -15.28
CA GLY A 534 24.08 -3.17 -14.61
C GLY A 534 24.16 -1.97 -15.56
N THR A 535 25.00 -2.05 -16.61
CA THR A 535 25.10 -1.00 -17.63
C THR A 535 23.78 -0.82 -18.42
N ALA A 536 23.10 -1.93 -18.77
CA ALA A 536 21.83 -1.87 -19.47
C ALA A 536 20.71 -1.27 -18.59
N ILE A 537 20.67 -1.63 -17.31
CA ILE A 537 19.74 -1.07 -16.32
C ILE A 537 20.01 0.43 -16.15
N SER A 538 21.30 0.82 -16.00
CA SER A 538 21.69 2.22 -15.83
C SER A 538 21.26 3.08 -17.02
N SER A 539 21.47 2.59 -18.25
CA SER A 539 21.06 3.31 -19.46
C SER A 539 19.55 3.55 -19.53
N LYS A 540 18.76 2.53 -19.16
CA LYS A 540 17.29 2.61 -19.20
C LYS A 540 16.72 3.55 -18.15
N LEU A 541 17.29 3.56 -16.96
CA LEU A 541 16.81 4.36 -15.82
C LEU A 541 17.42 5.76 -15.75
N SER A 542 18.25 6.16 -16.72
CA SER A 542 18.90 7.48 -16.74
C SER A 542 17.94 8.66 -16.94
N ARG A 543 16.72 8.42 -17.44
CA ARG A 543 15.71 9.45 -17.70
C ARG A 543 14.66 9.47 -16.60
N MET A 544 14.23 10.67 -16.20
CA MET A 544 13.17 10.84 -15.19
C MET A 544 11.83 10.19 -15.57
N ASP A 545 11.50 10.15 -16.85
CA ASP A 545 10.27 9.47 -17.31
C ASP A 545 10.34 7.95 -17.13
N ALA A 546 11.53 7.36 -17.20
CA ALA A 546 11.72 5.91 -17.15
C ALA A 546 11.53 5.29 -15.75
N ILE A 547 11.53 6.10 -14.68
CA ILE A 547 11.25 5.60 -13.33
C ILE A 547 9.76 5.33 -13.10
N TYR A 548 8.89 5.85 -13.98
CA TYR A 548 7.46 5.54 -14.01
C TYR A 548 7.17 4.41 -14.99
N TRP A 549 5.98 3.84 -14.87
CA TRP A 549 5.52 2.78 -15.75
C TRP A 549 4.85 3.33 -17.01
N PRO A 550 4.88 2.59 -18.15
CA PRO A 550 4.10 2.96 -19.33
C PRO A 550 2.61 2.70 -19.10
N TYR A 551 1.76 3.43 -19.82
CA TYR A 551 0.35 3.06 -19.95
C TYR A 551 0.23 1.77 -20.77
N ASN A 552 -0.73 0.92 -20.40
CA ASN A 552 -1.00 -0.28 -21.17
C ASN A 552 -1.51 0.08 -22.58
N ASN A 553 -1.09 -0.70 -23.58
CA ASN A 553 -1.52 -0.49 -24.96
C ASN A 553 -3.04 -0.56 -25.12
N ASP A 554 -3.72 -1.39 -24.36
CA ASP A 554 -5.17 -1.54 -24.45
C ASP A 554 -5.90 -0.30 -23.89
N GLU A 555 -5.35 0.34 -22.85
CA GLU A 555 -5.86 1.61 -22.33
C GLU A 555 -5.75 2.72 -23.37
N ILE A 556 -4.61 2.82 -24.07
CA ILE A 556 -4.42 3.84 -25.15
C ILE A 556 -5.32 3.56 -26.35
N LYS A 557 -5.60 2.30 -26.66
CA LYS A 557 -6.53 1.95 -27.75
C LYS A 557 -7.96 2.41 -27.46
N VAL A 558 -8.40 2.25 -26.22
CA VAL A 558 -9.75 2.63 -25.79
C VAL A 558 -9.84 4.13 -25.56
N ASN A 559 -8.91 4.72 -24.83
CA ASN A 559 -8.88 6.15 -24.53
C ASN A 559 -7.83 6.87 -25.37
N LYS A 560 -8.29 7.56 -26.43
CA LYS A 560 -7.42 8.30 -27.35
C LYS A 560 -6.86 9.61 -26.81
N ASN A 561 -7.32 10.04 -25.65
CA ASN A 561 -6.81 11.24 -24.97
C ASN A 561 -5.55 10.93 -24.13
N LEU A 562 -5.16 9.65 -24.03
CA LEU A 562 -3.93 9.26 -23.33
C LEU A 562 -2.72 9.40 -24.25
N VAL A 563 -1.67 10.04 -23.72
CA VAL A 563 -0.36 10.15 -24.37
C VAL A 563 0.63 9.28 -23.61
N GLN A 564 1.26 8.33 -24.32
CA GLN A 564 2.21 7.39 -23.72
C GLN A 564 3.38 8.12 -23.04
N ASN A 565 3.85 7.54 -21.93
CA ASN A 565 5.07 7.98 -21.26
C ASN A 565 6.24 8.03 -22.26
N PRO A 566 6.94 9.18 -22.40
CA PRO A 566 7.98 9.39 -23.42
C PRO A 566 9.15 8.38 -23.35
N ALA A 567 9.38 7.73 -22.21
CA ALA A 567 10.41 6.69 -22.09
C ALA A 567 10.03 5.41 -22.85
N PHE A 568 8.76 5.20 -23.18
CA PHE A 568 8.20 3.99 -23.78
C PHE A 568 7.43 4.27 -25.09
N SER A 569 7.40 5.52 -25.56
CA SER A 569 6.86 5.83 -26.88
C SER A 569 7.79 5.25 -27.95
N SER A 570 7.28 4.37 -28.81
CA SER A 570 7.98 4.00 -30.04
C SER A 570 8.03 5.23 -30.93
N GLY A 571 9.20 5.60 -31.43
CA GLY A 571 9.43 6.84 -32.18
C GLY A 571 8.59 7.03 -33.47
N GLU A 572 7.61 6.18 -33.74
CA GLU A 572 6.66 6.28 -34.85
C GLU A 572 5.51 7.26 -34.58
N ASN A 573 5.19 7.59 -33.31
CA ASN A 573 4.11 8.54 -33.01
C ASN A 573 4.55 10.02 -33.02
N ASP A 574 5.85 10.31 -32.97
CA ASP A 574 6.38 11.68 -33.04
C ASP A 574 6.27 12.32 -34.44
N SER A 575 5.95 11.54 -35.47
CA SER A 575 5.83 12.04 -36.85
C SER A 575 4.49 12.69 -37.16
N TYR A 576 3.44 12.46 -36.37
CA TYR A 576 2.10 13.02 -36.64
C TYR A 576 1.89 14.43 -36.08
N GLU A 577 2.61 14.84 -35.04
CA GLU A 577 2.49 16.20 -34.50
C GLU A 577 3.34 17.27 -35.25
N ARG A 578 4.31 16.85 -36.10
CA ARG A 578 5.18 17.79 -36.83
C ARG A 578 4.62 18.28 -38.15
N THR A 579 3.49 17.79 -38.59
CA THR A 579 2.87 18.21 -39.88
C THR A 579 1.60 19.05 -39.76
N GLY A 580 1.23 19.42 -38.53
CA GLY A 580 0.13 20.34 -38.26
C GLY A 580 0.59 21.80 -38.17
N LYS A 581 0.94 22.42 -39.33
CA LYS A 581 0.95 23.87 -39.49
C LYS A 581 -0.24 24.29 -40.34
#